data_dcfd544332314b4488eaa8b98757eb5d
#
_entry.id   dcfd544332314b4488eaa8b98757eb5d
#
_cell.length_a   1.000
_cell.length_b   1.000
_cell.length_c   1.000
_cell.angle_alpha   90.00
_cell.angle_beta   90.00
_cell.angle_gamma   90.00
#
_symmetry.space_group_name_H-M   'P 1'
#
loop_
_entity.id
_entity.type
_entity.pdbx_description
1 polymer ?
#
loop_
_entity_poly.entity_id
_entity_poly.type
_entity_poly.pdbx_seq_one_letter_code
_entity_poly.pdbx_strand_id
1 'polypeptide(L)'
;QGSEAYVANLLQNFSPSEVLIEKQKRALFNKTFGDDFHVFFLEDWVFQDDYANESLCKHFQTKTLKGFGIDALNYGLVASGAILHYLGETQHHKLQHITSIERILEDDFVWMDKFTIRNLELYHSTNHNAVTLIQIIDKTLSPMGGRLLKRWLALPLKSVEKIQARHKVVQFFYENELELEQLQSSIKGIGDLERLISKVATGKVNPREVVQLKNSLEQILPIKTLALNCGHSTLAALGNRIKDCEELREKISSTLNEEAPVNILKGNTIVSSASEELEALRAIAFSGKDYLDQMLARESEATGIPSLKIASNNVFGYYIEVRNTHKDKVPEHWIRKQTLVNAERYITEELKEYEQKILGAENQILAIEQRIFTELIRWMHGHIKAVQKNAHLVAQLDCLSAFAHLAKQHQYTRPELDDSFDLDIKKGRHPVIEQQLPLGETYV
;
A
#
# COMPACT_ATOMS: atom_id res chain seq x y z
N GLN A 1 -0.38 -12.71 -24.97
CA GLN A 1 -0.69 -13.33 -26.27
C GLN A 1 0.45 -14.24 -26.69
N GLY A 2 0.17 -15.49 -27.06
CA GLY A 2 1.17 -16.48 -27.48
C GLY A 2 0.54 -17.85 -27.74
N SER A 3 1.38 -18.90 -27.87
CA SER A 3 0.91 -20.28 -27.97
C SER A 3 0.21 -20.74 -26.69
N GLU A 4 -0.55 -21.85 -26.76
CA GLU A 4 -1.20 -22.42 -25.57
C GLU A 4 -0.16 -22.76 -24.48
N ALA A 5 0.99 -23.33 -24.88
CA ALA A 5 2.08 -23.62 -23.94
C ALA A 5 2.64 -22.35 -23.28
N TYR A 6 2.80 -21.27 -24.04
CA TYR A 6 3.24 -19.98 -23.52
C TYR A 6 2.25 -19.39 -22.49
N VAL A 7 0.94 -19.41 -22.81
CA VAL A 7 -0.10 -18.91 -21.90
C VAL A 7 -0.18 -19.79 -20.65
N ALA A 8 -0.07 -21.12 -20.79
CA ALA A 8 -0.05 -22.06 -19.67
C ALA A 8 1.11 -21.75 -18.70
N ASN A 9 2.30 -21.49 -19.25
CA ASN A 9 3.47 -21.12 -18.45
C ASN A 9 3.27 -19.79 -17.72
N LEU A 10 2.68 -18.77 -18.37
CA LEU A 10 2.35 -17.51 -17.73
C LEU A 10 1.35 -17.67 -16.58
N LEU A 11 0.27 -18.43 -16.78
CA LEU A 11 -0.73 -18.71 -15.75
C LEU A 11 -0.10 -19.39 -14.53
N GLN A 12 0.83 -20.30 -14.74
CA GLN A 12 1.55 -20.97 -13.64
C GLN A 12 2.53 -20.03 -12.93
N ASN A 13 3.30 -19.25 -13.69
CA ASN A 13 4.34 -18.36 -13.12
C ASN A 13 3.74 -17.20 -12.36
N PHE A 14 2.64 -16.61 -12.84
CA PHE A 14 1.99 -15.49 -12.18
C PHE A 14 0.97 -15.92 -11.13
N SER A 15 0.51 -17.17 -11.16
CA SER A 15 -0.49 -17.72 -10.24
C SER A 15 -1.63 -16.72 -9.97
N PRO A 16 -2.38 -16.31 -11.01
CA PRO A 16 -3.39 -15.27 -10.87
C PRO A 16 -4.49 -15.72 -9.90
N SER A 17 -4.99 -14.78 -9.09
CA SER A 17 -6.11 -15.05 -8.19
C SER A 17 -7.40 -15.34 -8.93
N GLU A 18 -7.57 -14.76 -10.13
CA GLU A 18 -8.74 -14.96 -11.00
C GLU A 18 -8.32 -14.92 -12.47
N VAL A 19 -9.00 -15.71 -13.31
CA VAL A 19 -8.84 -15.74 -14.77
C VAL A 19 -10.16 -15.34 -15.42
N LEU A 20 -10.12 -14.31 -16.26
CA LEU A 20 -11.29 -13.81 -16.97
C LEU A 20 -11.46 -14.54 -18.30
N ILE A 21 -12.61 -15.13 -18.55
CA ILE A 21 -12.91 -15.82 -19.82
C ILE A 21 -14.32 -15.51 -20.30
N GLU A 22 -14.55 -15.69 -21.60
CA GLU A 22 -15.88 -15.73 -22.17
C GLU A 22 -16.68 -16.91 -21.61
N LYS A 23 -17.95 -16.70 -21.28
CA LYS A 23 -18.83 -17.70 -20.69
C LYS A 23 -18.90 -18.99 -21.55
N GLN A 24 -18.90 -18.84 -22.86
CA GLN A 24 -19.01 -19.96 -23.80
C GLN A 24 -17.71 -20.78 -23.92
N LYS A 25 -16.55 -20.22 -23.51
CA LYS A 25 -15.22 -20.87 -23.65
C LYS A 25 -14.79 -21.69 -22.44
N ARG A 26 -15.65 -21.85 -21.43
CA ARG A 26 -15.31 -22.60 -20.19
C ARG A 26 -14.78 -24.01 -20.47
N ALA A 27 -15.50 -24.80 -21.29
CA ALA A 27 -15.12 -26.17 -21.56
C ALA A 27 -13.76 -26.27 -22.28
N LEU A 28 -13.51 -25.35 -23.21
CA LEU A 28 -12.22 -25.25 -23.90
C LEU A 28 -11.11 -24.85 -22.93
N PHE A 29 -11.33 -23.89 -22.09
CA PHE A 29 -10.34 -23.43 -21.10
C PHE A 29 -9.94 -24.56 -20.16
N ASN A 30 -10.92 -25.27 -19.57
CA ASN A 30 -10.67 -26.35 -18.62
C ASN A 30 -9.94 -27.52 -19.31
N LYS A 31 -10.28 -27.82 -20.57
CA LYS A 31 -9.59 -28.85 -21.35
C LYS A 31 -8.12 -28.49 -21.59
N THR A 32 -7.80 -27.22 -21.82
CA THR A 32 -6.46 -26.74 -22.17
C THR A 32 -5.58 -26.48 -20.95
N PHE A 33 -6.13 -25.83 -19.91
CA PHE A 33 -5.35 -25.35 -18.78
C PHE A 33 -5.65 -26.04 -17.45
N GLY A 34 -6.69 -26.90 -17.38
CA GLY A 34 -7.13 -27.59 -16.17
C GLY A 34 -8.18 -26.82 -15.37
N ASP A 35 -8.62 -27.42 -14.28
CA ASP A 35 -9.71 -26.89 -13.42
C ASP A 35 -9.20 -26.18 -12.17
N ASP A 36 -7.89 -26.04 -12.01
CA ASP A 36 -7.25 -25.51 -10.78
C ASP A 36 -7.38 -23.97 -10.64
N PHE A 37 -7.86 -23.29 -11.69
CA PHE A 37 -7.95 -21.83 -11.70
C PHE A 37 -9.33 -21.33 -11.27
N HIS A 38 -9.35 -20.28 -10.45
CA HIS A 38 -10.58 -19.55 -10.19
C HIS A 38 -10.95 -18.72 -11.42
N VAL A 39 -12.07 -19.07 -12.07
CA VAL A 39 -12.51 -18.47 -13.32
C VAL A 39 -13.69 -17.55 -13.10
N PHE A 40 -13.60 -16.32 -13.63
CA PHE A 40 -14.70 -15.37 -13.67
C PHE A 40 -15.18 -15.19 -15.11
N PHE A 41 -16.51 -15.22 -15.29
CA PHE A 41 -17.14 -15.16 -16.61
C PHE A 41 -17.58 -13.74 -16.96
N LEU A 42 -17.16 -13.29 -18.14
CA LEU A 42 -17.63 -12.05 -18.73
C LEU A 42 -18.45 -12.31 -20.00
N GLU A 43 -19.29 -11.37 -20.36
CA GLU A 43 -20.09 -11.43 -21.58
C GLU A 43 -19.21 -11.30 -22.83
N ASP A 44 -19.59 -11.96 -23.90
CA ASP A 44 -18.79 -12.09 -25.14
C ASP A 44 -18.41 -10.75 -25.79
N TRP A 45 -19.26 -9.72 -25.65
CA TRP A 45 -19.01 -8.40 -26.21
C TRP A 45 -17.83 -7.66 -25.55
N VAL A 46 -17.46 -8.02 -24.33
CA VAL A 46 -16.30 -7.46 -23.63
C VAL A 46 -14.98 -7.87 -24.31
N PHE A 47 -14.98 -8.99 -25.01
CA PHE A 47 -13.82 -9.53 -25.74
C PHE A 47 -13.80 -9.13 -27.21
N GLN A 48 -14.45 -8.02 -27.59
CA GLN A 48 -14.41 -7.48 -28.95
C GLN A 48 -13.25 -6.50 -29.11
N ASP A 49 -12.56 -6.52 -30.25
CA ASP A 49 -11.40 -5.70 -30.57
C ASP A 49 -11.72 -4.20 -30.46
N ASP A 50 -12.84 -3.77 -31.05
CA ASP A 50 -13.26 -2.37 -31.05
C ASP A 50 -13.50 -1.86 -29.63
N TYR A 51 -14.22 -2.62 -28.82
CA TYR A 51 -14.50 -2.28 -27.43
C TYR A 51 -13.21 -2.19 -26.59
N ALA A 52 -12.32 -3.16 -26.76
CA ALA A 52 -11.05 -3.19 -26.04
C ALA A 52 -10.16 -1.98 -26.39
N ASN A 53 -10.06 -1.65 -27.69
CA ASN A 53 -9.27 -0.54 -28.17
C ASN A 53 -9.83 0.79 -27.68
N GLU A 54 -11.16 1.02 -27.78
CA GLU A 54 -11.82 2.22 -27.27
C GLU A 54 -11.63 2.39 -25.77
N SER A 55 -11.85 1.32 -25.00
CA SER A 55 -11.70 1.32 -23.54
C SER A 55 -10.26 1.65 -23.11
N LEU A 56 -9.26 1.05 -23.75
CA LEU A 56 -7.83 1.29 -23.46
C LEU A 56 -7.44 2.72 -23.87
N CYS A 57 -7.82 3.19 -25.05
CA CYS A 57 -7.54 4.55 -25.51
C CYS A 57 -8.16 5.61 -24.59
N LYS A 58 -9.40 5.40 -24.15
CA LYS A 58 -10.09 6.26 -23.19
C LYS A 58 -9.39 6.28 -21.83
N HIS A 59 -9.00 5.11 -21.32
CA HIS A 59 -8.33 4.98 -20.04
C HIS A 59 -6.96 5.67 -20.01
N PHE A 60 -6.13 5.43 -21.02
CA PHE A 60 -4.79 6.03 -21.12
C PHE A 60 -4.79 7.45 -21.72
N GLN A 61 -5.97 7.99 -22.05
CA GLN A 61 -6.14 9.34 -22.65
C GLN A 61 -5.29 9.51 -23.93
N THR A 62 -5.29 8.52 -24.80
CA THR A 62 -4.53 8.50 -26.05
C THR A 62 -5.45 8.24 -27.26
N LYS A 63 -5.03 8.71 -28.44
CA LYS A 63 -5.76 8.43 -29.69
C LYS A 63 -5.41 7.07 -30.27
N THR A 64 -4.23 6.52 -29.95
CA THR A 64 -3.75 5.24 -30.46
C THR A 64 -2.89 4.55 -29.41
N LEU A 65 -2.82 3.23 -29.46
CA LEU A 65 -2.00 2.43 -28.56
C LEU A 65 -0.56 2.18 -29.09
N LYS A 66 -0.20 2.78 -30.21
CA LYS A 66 1.15 2.65 -30.83
C LYS A 66 2.27 3.05 -29.88
N GLY A 67 2.07 4.10 -29.08
CA GLY A 67 3.06 4.56 -28.10
C GLY A 67 3.41 3.56 -27.01
N PHE A 68 2.58 2.52 -26.82
CA PHE A 68 2.84 1.43 -25.88
C PHE A 68 3.47 0.19 -26.54
N GLY A 69 3.64 0.20 -27.88
CA GLY A 69 4.24 -0.93 -28.63
C GLY A 69 3.38 -2.20 -28.62
N ILE A 70 2.06 -2.08 -28.48
CA ILE A 70 1.11 -3.20 -28.34
C ILE A 70 0.05 -3.23 -29.44
N ASP A 71 0.06 -2.32 -30.37
CA ASP A 71 -0.93 -2.14 -31.44
C ASP A 71 -1.05 -3.37 -32.36
N ALA A 72 0.01 -4.16 -32.50
CA ALA A 72 0.01 -5.40 -33.27
C ALA A 72 -0.45 -6.66 -32.46
N LEU A 73 -0.83 -6.50 -31.20
CA LEU A 73 -1.17 -7.60 -30.30
C LEU A 73 -2.68 -7.73 -30.09
N ASN A 74 -3.45 -8.06 -31.15
CA ASN A 74 -4.91 -8.09 -31.09
C ASN A 74 -5.49 -8.82 -29.87
N TYR A 75 -5.11 -10.09 -29.64
CA TYR A 75 -5.60 -10.83 -28.47
C TYR A 75 -5.08 -10.28 -27.14
N GLY A 76 -3.88 -9.69 -27.12
CA GLY A 76 -3.34 -9.01 -25.95
C GLY A 76 -4.13 -7.75 -25.59
N LEU A 77 -4.55 -7.00 -26.60
CA LEU A 77 -5.40 -5.81 -26.44
C LEU A 77 -6.77 -6.20 -25.90
N VAL A 78 -7.41 -7.21 -26.51
CA VAL A 78 -8.72 -7.74 -26.08
C VAL A 78 -8.65 -8.19 -24.60
N ALA A 79 -7.64 -8.96 -24.23
CA ALA A 79 -7.46 -9.41 -22.85
C ALA A 79 -7.26 -8.22 -21.88
N SER A 80 -6.48 -7.21 -22.29
CA SER A 80 -6.25 -5.99 -21.48
C SER A 80 -7.52 -5.15 -21.34
N GLY A 81 -8.31 -5.02 -22.38
CA GLY A 81 -9.61 -4.36 -22.36
C GLY A 81 -10.60 -5.06 -21.42
N ALA A 82 -10.65 -6.39 -21.47
CA ALA A 82 -11.47 -7.20 -20.56
C ALA A 82 -11.07 -7.04 -19.10
N ILE A 83 -9.77 -6.96 -18.80
CA ILE A 83 -9.26 -6.67 -17.45
C ILE A 83 -9.70 -5.27 -17.00
N LEU A 84 -9.57 -4.24 -17.84
CA LEU A 84 -10.02 -2.89 -17.49
C LEU A 84 -11.53 -2.85 -17.25
N HIS A 85 -12.32 -3.53 -18.07
CA HIS A 85 -13.77 -3.64 -17.90
C HIS A 85 -14.10 -4.26 -16.54
N TYR A 86 -13.55 -5.44 -16.24
CA TYR A 86 -13.77 -6.14 -14.97
C TYR A 86 -13.38 -5.29 -13.75
N LEU A 87 -12.24 -4.66 -13.81
CA LEU A 87 -11.78 -3.78 -12.74
C LEU A 87 -12.66 -2.54 -12.60
N GLY A 88 -13.20 -2.00 -13.71
CA GLY A 88 -14.15 -0.91 -13.70
C GLY A 88 -15.43 -1.26 -12.97
N GLU A 89 -16.00 -2.41 -13.25
CA GLU A 89 -17.19 -2.93 -12.59
C GLU A 89 -16.96 -3.19 -11.09
N THR A 90 -15.84 -3.81 -10.74
CA THR A 90 -15.53 -4.20 -9.35
C THR A 90 -15.00 -3.04 -8.50
N GLN A 91 -14.33 -2.05 -9.09
CA GLN A 91 -13.69 -0.91 -8.41
C GLN A 91 -14.39 0.43 -8.66
N HIS A 92 -15.66 0.42 -9.15
CA HIS A 92 -16.45 1.62 -9.42
C HIS A 92 -15.70 2.65 -10.30
N HIS A 93 -15.05 2.19 -11.37
CA HIS A 93 -14.31 2.99 -12.36
C HIS A 93 -13.11 3.80 -11.80
N LYS A 94 -12.63 3.51 -10.61
CA LYS A 94 -11.47 4.19 -10.00
C LYS A 94 -10.15 3.50 -10.38
N LEU A 95 -9.78 3.54 -11.67
CA LEU A 95 -8.62 2.84 -12.24
C LEU A 95 -7.42 3.75 -12.54
N GLN A 96 -7.39 4.96 -12.00
CA GLN A 96 -6.36 5.98 -12.31
C GLN A 96 -4.92 5.54 -11.93
N HIS A 97 -4.80 4.53 -11.07
CA HIS A 97 -3.51 3.96 -10.69
C HIS A 97 -2.92 3.01 -11.74
N ILE A 98 -3.72 2.56 -12.72
CA ILE A 98 -3.22 1.80 -13.87
C ILE A 98 -2.74 2.83 -14.89
N THR A 99 -1.43 3.10 -14.89
CA THR A 99 -0.85 4.22 -15.63
C THR A 99 -0.09 3.81 -16.88
N SER A 100 0.15 2.52 -17.07
CA SER A 100 0.86 1.98 -18.22
C SER A 100 0.40 0.57 -18.55
N ILE A 101 0.67 0.15 -19.78
CA ILE A 101 0.56 -1.21 -20.25
C ILE A 101 1.87 -1.54 -20.93
N GLU A 102 2.45 -2.70 -20.63
CA GLU A 102 3.75 -3.12 -21.13
C GLU A 102 3.67 -4.54 -21.69
N ARG A 103 4.40 -4.74 -22.77
CA ARG A 103 4.57 -6.08 -23.35
C ARG A 103 5.70 -6.81 -22.63
N ILE A 104 5.45 -8.05 -22.21
CA ILE A 104 6.49 -8.97 -21.79
C ILE A 104 7.08 -9.60 -23.05
N LEU A 105 8.33 -9.28 -23.36
CA LEU A 105 9.04 -9.85 -24.50
C LEU A 105 9.61 -11.21 -24.10
N GLU A 106 9.27 -12.24 -24.88
CA GLU A 106 9.74 -13.60 -24.64
C GLU A 106 11.26 -13.71 -24.70
N ASP A 107 11.88 -12.94 -25.60
CA ASP A 107 13.33 -12.92 -25.80
C ASP A 107 14.12 -12.29 -24.63
N ASP A 108 13.50 -11.50 -23.78
CA ASP A 108 14.15 -10.86 -22.64
C ASP A 108 14.38 -11.79 -21.45
N PHE A 109 13.68 -12.94 -21.40
CA PHE A 109 13.65 -13.80 -20.22
C PHE A 109 13.92 -15.26 -20.54
N VAL A 110 14.46 -15.98 -19.55
CA VAL A 110 14.53 -17.44 -19.56
C VAL A 110 13.16 -17.96 -19.15
N TRP A 111 12.52 -18.70 -20.06
CA TRP A 111 11.22 -19.31 -19.82
C TRP A 111 11.38 -20.67 -19.17
N MET A 112 10.69 -20.87 -18.06
CA MET A 112 10.61 -22.13 -17.34
C MET A 112 9.18 -22.65 -17.40
N ASP A 113 9.03 -23.94 -17.74
CA ASP A 113 7.72 -24.58 -17.71
C ASP A 113 7.27 -24.95 -16.28
N LYS A 114 6.01 -25.36 -16.14
CA LYS A 114 5.42 -25.80 -14.87
C LYS A 114 6.22 -26.90 -14.19
N PHE A 115 6.73 -27.84 -14.97
CA PHE A 115 7.48 -28.98 -14.42
C PHE A 115 8.83 -28.54 -13.89
N THR A 116 9.53 -27.69 -14.62
CA THR A 116 10.80 -27.09 -14.20
C THR A 116 10.63 -26.31 -12.89
N ILE A 117 9.64 -25.41 -12.82
CA ILE A 117 9.37 -24.61 -11.61
C ILE A 117 9.07 -25.49 -10.40
N ARG A 118 8.24 -26.51 -10.59
CA ARG A 118 7.88 -27.47 -9.54
C ARG A 118 9.05 -28.34 -9.13
N ASN A 119 9.79 -28.89 -10.10
CA ASN A 119 10.91 -29.80 -9.82
C ASN A 119 12.11 -29.08 -9.18
N LEU A 120 12.32 -27.80 -9.51
CA LEU A 120 13.30 -26.94 -8.85
C LEU A 120 12.81 -26.40 -7.50
N GLU A 121 11.57 -26.68 -7.13
CA GLU A 121 10.95 -26.19 -5.87
C GLU A 121 11.18 -24.70 -5.62
N LEU A 122 10.95 -23.88 -6.66
CA LEU A 122 11.24 -22.46 -6.58
C LEU A 122 10.34 -21.74 -5.58
N TYR A 123 9.03 -22.06 -5.56
CA TYR A 123 8.02 -21.39 -4.73
C TYR A 123 7.29 -22.32 -3.78
N HIS A 124 7.05 -23.56 -4.20
CA HIS A 124 6.28 -24.55 -3.47
C HIS A 124 6.95 -25.91 -3.60
N SER A 125 6.87 -26.72 -2.55
CA SER A 125 7.24 -28.12 -2.55
C SER A 125 6.00 -28.98 -2.32
N THR A 126 5.99 -30.19 -2.85
CA THR A 126 5.00 -31.22 -2.54
C THR A 126 5.24 -31.83 -1.15
N ASN A 127 6.43 -31.68 -0.60
CA ASN A 127 6.78 -32.13 0.74
C ASN A 127 6.57 -30.99 1.74
N HIS A 128 5.70 -31.17 2.72
CA HIS A 128 5.35 -30.16 3.72
C HIS A 128 6.53 -29.63 4.56
N ASN A 129 7.60 -30.41 4.70
CA ASN A 129 8.78 -30.05 5.48
C ASN A 129 9.92 -29.50 4.62
N ALA A 130 9.76 -29.43 3.28
CA ALA A 130 10.81 -28.94 2.41
C ALA A 130 10.88 -27.41 2.42
N VAL A 131 12.09 -26.89 2.32
CA VAL A 131 12.38 -25.47 2.17
C VAL A 131 12.59 -25.15 0.69
N THR A 132 11.90 -24.15 0.19
CA THR A 132 11.96 -23.74 -1.21
C THR A 132 13.06 -22.72 -1.47
N LEU A 133 13.47 -22.57 -2.74
CA LEU A 133 14.50 -21.57 -3.09
C LEU A 133 14.11 -20.16 -2.65
N ILE A 134 12.86 -19.74 -2.88
CA ILE A 134 12.40 -18.39 -2.50
C ILE A 134 12.52 -18.14 -1.01
N GLN A 135 12.26 -19.13 -0.15
CA GLN A 135 12.39 -18.99 1.30
C GLN A 135 13.83 -18.73 1.75
N ILE A 136 14.79 -19.24 0.99
CA ILE A 136 16.22 -19.02 1.24
C ILE A 136 16.66 -17.63 0.79
N ILE A 137 16.30 -17.26 -0.44
CA ILE A 137 16.84 -16.06 -1.08
C ILE A 137 16.05 -14.77 -0.77
N ASP A 138 14.82 -14.88 -0.25
CA ASP A 138 14.03 -13.70 0.12
C ASP A 138 14.51 -13.12 1.44
N LYS A 139 15.41 -12.15 1.34
CA LYS A 139 15.89 -11.30 2.43
C LYS A 139 15.49 -9.84 2.20
N THR A 140 14.44 -9.62 1.39
CA THR A 140 13.89 -8.29 1.15
C THR A 140 13.25 -7.71 2.42
N LEU A 141 13.30 -6.41 2.56
CA LEU A 141 12.86 -5.68 3.75
C LEU A 141 11.51 -4.98 3.54
N SER A 142 11.08 -4.89 2.28
CA SER A 142 9.81 -4.27 1.91
C SER A 142 8.88 -5.27 1.22
N PRO A 143 7.54 -5.14 1.39
CA PRO A 143 6.58 -5.98 0.67
C PRO A 143 6.69 -5.86 -0.86
N MET A 144 7.09 -4.68 -1.35
CA MET A 144 7.31 -4.41 -2.77
C MET A 144 8.52 -5.19 -3.30
N GLY A 145 9.61 -5.22 -2.53
CA GLY A 145 10.80 -6.02 -2.84
C GLY A 145 10.49 -7.50 -2.93
N GLY A 146 9.78 -8.06 -1.94
CA GLY A 146 9.38 -9.48 -1.96
C GLY A 146 8.51 -9.85 -3.18
N ARG A 147 7.59 -8.97 -3.60
CA ARG A 147 6.81 -9.18 -4.83
C ARG A 147 7.69 -9.13 -6.08
N LEU A 148 8.61 -8.17 -6.14
CA LEU A 148 9.53 -8.03 -7.27
C LEU A 148 10.49 -9.21 -7.35
N LEU A 149 11.03 -9.68 -6.23
CA LEU A 149 11.92 -10.85 -6.16
C LEU A 149 11.22 -12.11 -6.70
N LYS A 150 9.98 -12.36 -6.30
CA LYS A 150 9.19 -13.46 -6.86
C LYS A 150 9.05 -13.33 -8.37
N ARG A 151 8.76 -12.13 -8.86
CA ARG A 151 8.68 -11.88 -10.32
C ARG A 151 10.02 -12.11 -11.02
N TRP A 152 11.14 -11.71 -10.42
CA TRP A 152 12.47 -11.93 -10.99
C TRP A 152 12.84 -13.41 -11.04
N LEU A 153 12.43 -14.17 -10.04
CA LEU A 153 12.64 -15.62 -10.02
C LEU A 153 11.76 -16.33 -11.06
N ALA A 154 10.53 -15.85 -11.29
CA ALA A 154 9.64 -16.38 -12.33
C ALA A 154 10.14 -16.11 -13.75
N LEU A 155 10.77 -14.95 -13.95
CA LEU A 155 11.23 -14.42 -15.24
C LEU A 155 12.69 -13.98 -15.14
N PRO A 156 13.65 -14.93 -15.10
CA PRO A 156 15.08 -14.60 -15.07
C PRO A 156 15.50 -13.93 -16.37
N LEU A 157 16.35 -12.92 -16.25
CA LEU A 157 16.86 -12.19 -17.42
C LEU A 157 17.75 -13.08 -18.30
N LYS A 158 17.68 -12.87 -19.61
CA LYS A 158 18.58 -13.46 -20.63
C LYS A 158 19.74 -12.57 -21.01
N SER A 159 19.50 -11.24 -21.04
CA SER A 159 20.51 -10.27 -21.46
C SER A 159 21.68 -10.22 -20.49
N VAL A 160 22.86 -10.59 -20.93
CA VAL A 160 24.12 -10.51 -20.17
C VAL A 160 24.36 -9.09 -19.65
N GLU A 161 24.12 -8.06 -20.48
CA GLU A 161 24.30 -6.67 -20.09
C GLU A 161 23.38 -6.28 -18.89
N LYS A 162 22.09 -6.64 -18.98
CA LYS A 162 21.10 -6.37 -17.91
C LYS A 162 21.45 -7.11 -16.61
N ILE A 163 21.94 -8.35 -16.71
CA ILE A 163 22.38 -9.15 -15.55
C ILE A 163 23.66 -8.53 -14.95
N GLN A 164 24.64 -8.21 -15.77
CA GLN A 164 25.88 -7.59 -15.31
C GLN A 164 25.63 -6.24 -14.64
N ALA A 165 24.66 -5.44 -15.12
CA ALA A 165 24.28 -4.20 -14.47
C ALA A 165 23.74 -4.44 -13.03
N ARG A 166 22.94 -5.50 -12.82
CA ARG A 166 22.53 -5.92 -11.46
C ARG A 166 23.70 -6.40 -10.63
N HIS A 167 24.59 -7.23 -11.20
CA HIS A 167 25.78 -7.73 -10.51
C HIS A 167 26.71 -6.61 -10.03
N LYS A 168 26.89 -5.54 -10.82
CA LYS A 168 27.69 -4.37 -10.42
C LYS A 168 27.13 -3.71 -9.16
N VAL A 169 25.82 -3.58 -9.05
CA VAL A 169 25.17 -3.01 -7.85
C VAL A 169 25.30 -3.95 -6.65
N VAL A 170 25.09 -5.27 -6.85
CA VAL A 170 25.27 -6.26 -5.79
C VAL A 170 26.73 -6.25 -5.32
N GLN A 171 27.71 -6.21 -6.23
CA GLN A 171 29.14 -6.14 -5.91
C GLN A 171 29.47 -4.89 -5.09
N PHE A 172 28.92 -3.73 -5.49
CA PHE A 172 29.12 -2.49 -4.74
C PHE A 172 28.67 -2.64 -3.28
N PHE A 173 27.46 -3.15 -3.02
CA PHE A 173 26.95 -3.36 -1.66
C PHE A 173 27.64 -4.49 -0.90
N TYR A 174 28.17 -5.49 -1.61
CA TYR A 174 28.99 -6.55 -1.02
C TYR A 174 30.32 -5.98 -0.45
N GLU A 175 30.93 -5.06 -1.16
CA GLU A 175 32.20 -4.42 -0.79
C GLU A 175 32.04 -3.28 0.22
N ASN A 176 30.88 -2.59 0.23
CA ASN A 176 30.61 -1.38 1.00
C ASN A 176 29.47 -1.64 2.01
N GLU A 177 29.86 -2.16 3.19
CA GLU A 177 28.90 -2.59 4.23
C GLU A 177 28.12 -1.44 4.85
N LEU A 178 28.77 -0.29 5.06
CA LEU A 178 28.11 0.88 5.65
C LEU A 178 26.99 1.40 4.75
N GLU A 179 27.22 1.45 3.44
CA GLU A 179 26.23 1.86 2.45
C GLU A 179 25.08 0.85 2.35
N LEU A 180 25.37 -0.46 2.50
CA LEU A 180 24.38 -1.52 2.57
C LEU A 180 23.48 -1.34 3.79
N GLU A 181 24.05 -1.13 4.98
CA GLU A 181 23.31 -0.94 6.22
C GLU A 181 22.46 0.33 6.19
N GLN A 182 22.98 1.44 5.66
CA GLN A 182 22.24 2.70 5.48
C GLN A 182 21.05 2.51 4.55
N LEU A 183 21.25 1.85 3.40
CA LEU A 183 20.17 1.55 2.47
C LEU A 183 19.09 0.67 3.15
N GLN A 184 19.50 -0.41 3.80
CA GLN A 184 18.58 -1.34 4.47
C GLN A 184 17.81 -0.66 5.61
N SER A 185 18.45 0.19 6.39
CA SER A 185 17.80 0.97 7.44
C SER A 185 16.71 1.87 6.89
N SER A 186 16.98 2.57 5.79
CA SER A 186 16.00 3.41 5.12
C SER A 186 14.84 2.59 4.55
N ILE A 187 15.11 1.46 3.88
CA ILE A 187 14.08 0.58 3.31
C ILE A 187 13.14 0.03 4.39
N LYS A 188 13.66 -0.33 5.58
CA LYS A 188 12.84 -0.79 6.72
C LYS A 188 11.80 0.24 7.16
N GLY A 189 12.11 1.53 7.01
CA GLY A 189 11.18 2.63 7.32
C GLY A 189 10.10 2.86 6.26
N ILE A 190 10.19 2.21 5.09
CA ILE A 190 9.27 2.40 3.98
C ILE A 190 8.14 1.36 4.05
N GLY A 191 6.91 1.84 4.14
CA GLY A 191 5.72 1.00 4.02
C GLY A 191 5.46 0.52 2.59
N ASP A 192 4.36 -0.20 2.39
CA ASP A 192 3.93 -0.67 1.06
C ASP A 192 3.39 0.48 0.20
N LEU A 193 4.28 1.23 -0.43
CA LEU A 193 3.94 2.38 -1.28
C LEU A 193 3.01 2.02 -2.44
N GLU A 194 3.18 0.85 -3.06
CA GLU A 194 2.30 0.40 -4.14
C GLU A 194 0.87 0.24 -3.64
N ARG A 195 0.69 -0.36 -2.47
CA ARG A 195 -0.61 -0.56 -1.86
C ARG A 195 -1.23 0.75 -1.37
N LEU A 196 -0.43 1.60 -0.74
CA LEU A 196 -0.89 2.89 -0.23
C LEU A 196 -1.36 3.81 -1.37
N ILE A 197 -0.57 3.92 -2.44
CA ILE A 197 -0.94 4.78 -3.57
C ILE A 197 -2.13 4.22 -4.37
N SER A 198 -2.29 2.90 -4.43
CA SER A 198 -3.47 2.26 -5.02
C SER A 198 -4.74 2.56 -4.22
N LYS A 199 -4.65 2.60 -2.88
CA LYS A 199 -5.77 3.02 -2.02
C LYS A 199 -6.11 4.50 -2.22
N VAL A 200 -5.11 5.37 -2.40
CA VAL A 200 -5.34 6.78 -2.77
C VAL A 200 -6.12 6.86 -4.07
N ALA A 201 -5.67 6.18 -5.12
CA ALA A 201 -6.32 6.17 -6.42
C ALA A 201 -7.78 5.69 -6.38
N THR A 202 -8.07 4.70 -5.54
CA THR A 202 -9.44 4.17 -5.36
C THR A 202 -10.27 4.95 -4.33
N GLY A 203 -9.68 5.92 -3.63
CA GLY A 203 -10.33 6.69 -2.56
C GLY A 203 -10.67 5.86 -1.32
N LYS A 204 -9.98 4.72 -1.12
CA LYS A 204 -10.16 3.81 0.03
C LYS A 204 -9.08 3.99 1.10
N VAL A 205 -8.21 4.99 0.95
CA VAL A 205 -7.16 5.32 1.90
C VAL A 205 -7.74 6.04 3.12
N ASN A 206 -7.24 5.74 4.30
CA ASN A 206 -7.59 6.44 5.53
C ASN A 206 -6.51 7.49 5.90
N PRO A 207 -6.81 8.45 6.82
CA PRO A 207 -5.86 9.52 7.16
C PRO A 207 -4.51 9.02 7.66
N ARG A 208 -4.47 8.02 8.52
CA ARG A 208 -3.21 7.42 9.02
C ARG A 208 -2.37 6.81 7.90
N GLU A 209 -3.00 6.18 6.92
CA GLU A 209 -2.30 5.61 5.76
C GLU A 209 -1.70 6.71 4.86
N VAL A 210 -2.33 7.87 4.77
CA VAL A 210 -1.77 9.02 4.04
C VAL A 210 -0.54 9.58 4.76
N VAL A 211 -0.58 9.68 6.09
CA VAL A 211 0.60 10.05 6.90
C VAL A 211 1.71 9.00 6.73
N GLN A 212 1.38 7.70 6.74
CA GLN A 212 2.35 6.63 6.50
C GLN A 212 2.98 6.75 5.10
N LEU A 213 2.20 7.12 4.08
CA LEU A 213 2.72 7.37 2.73
C LEU A 213 3.73 8.53 2.74
N LYS A 214 3.42 9.64 3.42
CA LYS A 214 4.34 10.77 3.59
C LYS A 214 5.65 10.32 4.27
N ASN A 215 5.57 9.65 5.41
CA ASN A 215 6.73 9.18 6.15
C ASN A 215 7.59 8.20 5.32
N SER A 216 6.95 7.34 4.52
CA SER A 216 7.65 6.45 3.58
C SER A 216 8.39 7.22 2.48
N LEU A 217 7.81 8.31 1.97
CA LEU A 217 8.46 9.18 0.97
C LEU A 217 9.66 9.93 1.57
N GLU A 218 9.61 10.29 2.84
CA GLU A 218 10.75 10.90 3.55
C GLU A 218 11.93 9.93 3.65
N GLN A 219 11.67 8.64 3.89
CA GLN A 219 12.70 7.60 3.93
C GLN A 219 13.35 7.32 2.56
N ILE A 220 12.75 7.77 1.46
CA ILE A 220 13.34 7.65 0.12
C ILE A 220 14.46 8.67 -0.11
N LEU A 221 14.44 9.82 0.56
CA LEU A 221 15.44 10.88 0.39
C LEU A 221 16.86 10.43 0.73
N PRO A 222 17.14 9.79 1.88
CA PRO A 222 18.46 9.25 2.16
C PRO A 222 18.89 8.18 1.15
N ILE A 223 17.96 7.36 0.62
CA ILE A 223 18.26 6.39 -0.45
C ILE A 223 18.73 7.10 -1.72
N LYS A 224 18.02 8.17 -2.13
CA LYS A 224 18.42 8.97 -3.28
C LYS A 224 19.81 9.60 -3.07
N THR A 225 20.04 10.19 -1.92
CA THR A 225 21.31 10.83 -1.56
C THR A 225 22.46 9.83 -1.59
N LEU A 226 22.29 8.64 -0.99
CA LEU A 226 23.25 7.56 -1.04
C LEU A 226 23.57 7.15 -2.48
N ALA A 227 22.52 6.91 -3.29
CA ALA A 227 22.66 6.46 -4.67
C ALA A 227 23.41 7.47 -5.55
N LEU A 228 23.23 8.77 -5.31
CA LEU A 228 23.91 9.84 -6.08
C LEU A 228 25.36 10.05 -5.64
N ASN A 229 25.68 9.86 -4.36
CA ASN A 229 26.98 10.23 -3.80
C ASN A 229 27.94 9.05 -3.63
N CYS A 230 27.50 7.82 -3.83
CA CYS A 230 28.34 6.62 -3.64
C CYS A 230 29.41 6.39 -4.73
N GLY A 231 29.49 7.24 -5.75
CA GLY A 231 30.47 7.11 -6.83
C GLY A 231 30.21 5.97 -7.83
N HIS A 232 29.11 5.24 -7.71
CA HIS A 232 28.77 4.11 -8.57
C HIS A 232 27.77 4.52 -9.67
N SER A 233 28.16 4.43 -10.94
CA SER A 233 27.40 4.97 -12.08
C SER A 233 25.98 4.40 -12.22
N THR A 234 25.80 3.10 -12.03
CA THR A 234 24.48 2.45 -12.12
C THR A 234 23.57 2.89 -10.97
N LEU A 235 24.09 3.01 -9.74
CA LEU A 235 23.34 3.53 -8.60
C LEU A 235 22.97 5.00 -8.80
N ALA A 236 23.89 5.83 -9.29
CA ALA A 236 23.62 7.21 -9.62
C ALA A 236 22.50 7.34 -10.68
N ALA A 237 22.49 6.47 -11.69
CA ALA A 237 21.43 6.42 -12.70
C ALA A 237 20.07 6.05 -12.08
N LEU A 238 20.03 5.13 -11.11
CA LEU A 238 18.81 4.82 -10.36
C LEU A 238 18.39 5.99 -9.47
N GLY A 239 19.32 6.61 -8.74
CA GLY A 239 19.08 7.78 -7.88
C GLY A 239 18.48 8.97 -8.64
N ASN A 240 18.98 9.26 -9.85
CA ASN A 240 18.45 10.32 -10.73
C ASN A 240 16.99 10.07 -11.16
N ARG A 241 16.53 8.84 -11.15
CA ARG A 241 15.16 8.47 -11.51
C ARG A 241 14.20 8.61 -10.33
N ILE A 242 14.70 8.65 -9.10
CA ILE A 242 13.90 8.84 -7.87
C ILE A 242 13.35 10.27 -7.85
N LYS A 243 12.06 10.38 -7.59
CA LYS A 243 11.34 11.65 -7.45
C LYS A 243 11.26 12.06 -5.99
N ASP A 244 11.59 13.30 -5.68
CA ASP A 244 11.58 13.80 -4.28
C ASP A 244 10.18 13.90 -3.69
N CYS A 245 9.16 14.08 -4.52
CA CYS A 245 7.77 14.24 -4.12
C CYS A 245 7.60 15.30 -3.01
N GLU A 246 8.37 16.39 -3.06
CA GLU A 246 8.42 17.44 -2.03
C GLU A 246 7.05 18.08 -1.84
N GLU A 247 6.45 18.56 -2.91
CA GLU A 247 5.11 19.17 -2.88
C GLU A 247 4.06 18.25 -2.25
N LEU A 248 4.14 16.93 -2.54
CA LEU A 248 3.24 15.93 -1.96
C LEU A 248 3.45 15.79 -0.45
N ARG A 249 4.71 15.70 0.00
CA ARG A 249 5.05 15.60 1.42
C ARG A 249 4.63 16.84 2.21
N GLU A 250 4.93 18.02 1.69
CA GLU A 250 4.57 19.30 2.31
C GLU A 250 3.05 19.48 2.38
N LYS A 251 2.33 19.15 1.29
CA LYS A 251 0.86 19.26 1.28
C LYS A 251 0.22 18.32 2.30
N ILE A 252 0.73 17.10 2.45
CA ILE A 252 0.22 16.17 3.47
C ILE A 252 0.53 16.71 4.88
N SER A 253 1.77 17.16 5.15
CA SER A 253 2.17 17.72 6.45
C SER A 253 1.40 18.98 6.85
N SER A 254 1.13 19.85 5.89
CA SER A 254 0.35 21.09 6.14
C SER A 254 -1.16 20.84 6.27
N THR A 255 -1.63 19.63 5.96
CA THR A 255 -3.06 19.31 5.98
C THR A 255 -3.43 18.35 7.10
N LEU A 256 -2.63 17.28 7.32
CA LEU A 256 -2.95 16.21 8.27
C LEU A 256 -2.12 16.29 9.54
N ASN A 257 -2.75 15.97 10.66
CA ASN A 257 -2.04 15.74 11.92
C ASN A 257 -1.15 14.49 11.80
N GLU A 258 0.05 14.53 12.40
CA GLU A 258 0.99 13.39 12.41
C GLU A 258 0.37 12.13 13.04
N GLU A 259 -0.46 12.30 14.07
CA GLU A 259 -1.18 11.21 14.75
C GLU A 259 -2.62 11.07 14.26
N ALA A 260 -2.87 11.37 12.97
CA ALA A 260 -4.19 11.26 12.40
C ALA A 260 -4.84 9.89 12.68
N PRO A 261 -6.14 9.84 13.03
CA PRO A 261 -6.82 8.59 13.34
C PRO A 261 -7.05 7.75 12.09
N VAL A 262 -7.28 6.45 12.25
CA VAL A 262 -7.71 5.57 11.15
C VAL A 262 -9.10 5.97 10.66
N ASN A 263 -10.01 6.27 11.59
CA ASN A 263 -11.36 6.70 11.24
C ASN A 263 -11.48 8.22 11.39
N ILE A 264 -11.73 8.89 10.28
CA ILE A 264 -11.88 10.35 10.21
C ILE A 264 -13.00 10.88 11.13
N LEU A 265 -14.04 10.07 11.40
CA LEU A 265 -15.14 10.44 12.30
C LEU A 265 -14.72 10.59 13.77
N LYS A 266 -13.50 10.19 14.12
CA LYS A 266 -12.96 10.45 15.47
C LYS A 266 -12.51 11.90 15.67
N GLY A 267 -12.47 12.70 14.60
CA GLY A 267 -11.97 14.07 14.62
C GLY A 267 -10.46 14.13 14.79
N ASN A 268 -9.94 15.35 14.87
CA ASN A 268 -8.51 15.65 15.00
C ASN A 268 -7.65 15.09 13.85
N THR A 269 -8.23 15.04 12.66
CA THR A 269 -7.56 14.54 11.45
C THR A 269 -6.74 15.63 10.77
N ILE A 270 -7.31 16.83 10.69
CA ILE A 270 -6.75 17.99 9.97
C ILE A 270 -6.03 18.91 10.95
N VAL A 271 -4.88 19.49 10.57
CA VAL A 271 -4.21 20.51 11.38
C VAL A 271 -5.06 21.78 11.45
N SER A 272 -5.04 22.50 12.57
CA SER A 272 -5.87 23.70 12.74
C SER A 272 -5.55 24.79 11.72
N SER A 273 -4.28 24.96 11.37
CA SER A 273 -3.81 25.93 10.39
C SER A 273 -4.25 25.66 8.93
N ALA A 274 -4.85 24.50 8.64
CA ALA A 274 -5.30 24.16 7.29
C ALA A 274 -6.57 24.93 6.87
N SER A 275 -7.36 25.46 7.83
CA SER A 275 -8.59 26.21 7.57
C SER A 275 -8.93 27.12 8.72
N GLU A 276 -9.10 28.43 8.44
CA GLU A 276 -9.55 29.44 9.44
C GLU A 276 -10.93 29.07 10.02
N GLU A 277 -11.84 28.54 9.19
CA GLU A 277 -13.16 28.07 9.60
C GLU A 277 -13.05 26.94 10.64
N LEU A 278 -12.14 25.99 10.40
CA LEU A 278 -11.89 24.87 11.31
C LEU A 278 -11.31 25.34 12.65
N GLU A 279 -10.38 26.28 12.61
CA GLU A 279 -9.76 26.88 13.79
C GLU A 279 -10.79 27.62 14.65
N ALA A 280 -11.65 28.44 14.03
CA ALA A 280 -12.72 29.16 14.71
C ALA A 280 -13.72 28.20 15.39
N LEU A 281 -14.15 27.15 14.70
CA LEU A 281 -15.08 26.15 15.28
C LEU A 281 -14.44 25.36 16.44
N ARG A 282 -13.16 25.01 16.34
CA ARG A 282 -12.45 24.36 17.44
C ARG A 282 -12.31 25.26 18.65
N ALA A 283 -12.08 26.56 18.45
CA ALA A 283 -12.08 27.54 19.55
C ALA A 283 -13.44 27.59 20.23
N ILE A 284 -14.55 27.58 19.49
CA ILE A 284 -15.90 27.53 20.04
C ILE A 284 -16.15 26.24 20.83
N ALA A 285 -15.76 25.09 20.28
CA ALA A 285 -15.92 23.80 20.94
C ALA A 285 -15.09 23.69 22.22
N PHE A 286 -13.87 24.27 22.22
CA PHE A 286 -12.99 24.30 23.38
C PHE A 286 -13.56 25.26 24.48
N SER A 287 -13.92 26.49 24.11
CA SER A 287 -14.52 27.44 25.06
C SER A 287 -15.84 26.92 25.63
N GLY A 288 -16.60 26.12 24.86
CA GLY A 288 -17.81 25.48 25.35
C GLY A 288 -17.52 24.42 26.42
N LYS A 289 -16.43 23.66 26.32
CA LYS A 289 -16.00 22.73 27.36
C LYS A 289 -15.55 23.42 28.62
N ASP A 290 -14.74 24.45 28.49
CA ASP A 290 -14.32 25.28 29.64
C ASP A 290 -15.53 25.88 30.37
N TYR A 291 -16.56 26.30 29.61
CA TYR A 291 -17.80 26.80 30.20
C TYR A 291 -18.58 25.70 30.96
N LEU A 292 -18.63 24.47 30.46
CA LEU A 292 -19.25 23.35 31.19
C LEU A 292 -18.52 23.05 32.50
N ASP A 293 -17.20 23.17 32.53
CA ASP A 293 -16.40 22.98 33.75
C ASP A 293 -16.67 24.12 34.76
N GLN A 294 -16.78 25.39 34.31
CA GLN A 294 -17.18 26.54 35.14
C GLN A 294 -18.60 26.38 35.63
N MET A 295 -19.54 25.93 34.81
CA MET A 295 -20.91 25.62 35.19
C MET A 295 -20.95 24.55 36.27
N LEU A 296 -20.18 23.46 36.11
CA LEU A 296 -20.08 22.40 37.10
C LEU A 296 -19.61 22.94 38.47
N ALA A 297 -18.57 23.76 38.46
CA ALA A 297 -18.05 24.37 39.69
C ALA A 297 -19.11 25.25 40.36
N ARG A 298 -19.76 26.16 39.60
CA ARG A 298 -20.81 27.04 40.06
C ARG A 298 -22.02 26.28 40.66
N GLU A 299 -22.52 25.28 39.94
CA GLU A 299 -23.66 24.48 40.38
C GLU A 299 -23.30 23.60 41.58
N SER A 300 -22.07 23.08 41.65
CA SER A 300 -21.58 22.35 42.83
C SER A 300 -21.53 23.21 44.08
N GLU A 301 -21.09 24.48 43.98
CA GLU A 301 -21.04 25.44 45.04
C GLU A 301 -22.48 25.85 45.47
N ALA A 302 -23.33 26.21 44.52
CA ALA A 302 -24.71 26.65 44.75
C ALA A 302 -25.58 25.58 45.42
N THR A 303 -25.42 24.32 45.03
CA THR A 303 -26.20 23.20 45.57
C THR A 303 -25.57 22.53 46.80
N GLY A 304 -24.27 22.79 47.04
CA GLY A 304 -23.49 22.09 48.07
C GLY A 304 -23.37 20.59 47.82
N ILE A 305 -23.36 20.18 46.55
CA ILE A 305 -23.18 18.78 46.08
C ILE A 305 -21.79 18.61 45.50
N PRO A 306 -20.79 18.10 46.20
CA PRO A 306 -19.40 18.02 45.71
C PRO A 306 -19.22 16.87 44.70
N SER A 307 -20.22 16.00 44.54
CA SER A 307 -20.16 14.84 43.63
C SER A 307 -20.92 15.05 42.33
N LEU A 308 -21.28 16.30 41.98
CA LEU A 308 -21.87 16.59 40.68
C LEU A 308 -20.92 16.23 39.53
N LYS A 309 -21.51 15.77 38.45
CA LYS A 309 -20.78 15.53 37.20
C LYS A 309 -21.62 16.02 36.03
N ILE A 310 -21.01 16.74 35.11
CA ILE A 310 -21.58 16.94 33.78
C ILE A 310 -20.98 15.88 32.88
N ALA A 311 -21.85 15.12 32.21
CA ALA A 311 -21.47 14.06 31.27
C ALA A 311 -22.43 14.07 30.07
N SER A 312 -22.06 13.39 28.99
CA SER A 312 -22.88 13.29 27.80
C SER A 312 -23.12 11.82 27.40
N ASN A 313 -24.24 11.53 26.77
CA ASN A 313 -24.51 10.30 26.09
C ASN A 313 -25.31 10.54 24.79
N ASN A 314 -25.33 9.55 23.90
CA ASN A 314 -25.97 9.67 22.59
C ASN A 314 -27.51 9.76 22.64
N VAL A 315 -28.15 9.49 23.78
CA VAL A 315 -29.61 9.47 23.92
C VAL A 315 -30.14 10.80 24.47
N PHE A 316 -29.46 11.36 25.45
CA PHE A 316 -29.96 12.52 26.20
C PHE A 316 -29.06 13.77 26.05
N GLY A 317 -27.93 13.65 25.34
CA GLY A 317 -26.95 14.72 25.23
C GLY A 317 -26.20 14.98 26.55
N TYR A 318 -25.90 16.23 26.85
CA TYR A 318 -25.29 16.62 28.13
C TYR A 318 -26.30 16.58 29.26
N TYR A 319 -25.87 16.07 30.43
CA TYR A 319 -26.69 16.01 31.66
C TYR A 319 -25.82 16.22 32.89
N ILE A 320 -26.46 16.69 33.96
CA ILE A 320 -25.90 16.75 35.30
C ILE A 320 -26.29 15.48 36.05
N GLU A 321 -25.31 14.71 36.50
CA GLU A 321 -25.52 13.48 37.26
C GLU A 321 -25.39 13.78 38.76
N VAL A 322 -26.45 13.45 39.52
CA VAL A 322 -26.56 13.60 40.97
C VAL A 322 -26.72 12.23 41.61
N ARG A 323 -25.87 11.90 42.57
CA ARG A 323 -26.04 10.66 43.35
C ARG A 323 -27.29 10.73 44.20
N ASN A 324 -27.99 9.56 44.38
CA ASN A 324 -29.23 9.48 45.15
C ASN A 324 -29.09 10.03 46.59
N THR A 325 -27.89 10.02 47.18
CA THR A 325 -27.59 10.61 48.51
C THR A 325 -27.78 12.10 48.59
N HIS A 326 -27.86 12.79 47.46
CA HIS A 326 -27.97 14.26 47.38
C HIS A 326 -29.20 14.73 46.60
N LYS A 327 -30.15 13.84 46.29
CA LYS A 327 -31.33 14.19 45.48
C LYS A 327 -32.20 15.30 46.09
N ASP A 328 -32.23 15.41 47.44
CA ASP A 328 -33.02 16.42 48.14
C ASP A 328 -32.44 17.82 48.07
N LYS A 329 -31.21 17.95 47.55
CA LYS A 329 -30.51 19.24 47.33
C LYS A 329 -30.67 19.75 45.91
N VAL A 330 -31.34 19.01 45.03
CA VAL A 330 -31.48 19.38 43.61
C VAL A 330 -32.47 20.54 43.50
N PRO A 331 -32.08 21.64 42.77
CA PRO A 331 -32.98 22.77 42.57
C PRO A 331 -34.24 22.41 41.80
N GLU A 332 -35.38 23.02 42.13
CA GLU A 332 -36.66 22.74 41.46
C GLU A 332 -36.66 23.03 39.94
N HIS A 333 -35.85 23.96 39.49
CA HIS A 333 -35.74 24.34 38.08
C HIS A 333 -34.95 23.31 37.24
N TRP A 334 -34.30 22.30 37.83
CA TRP A 334 -33.63 21.24 37.09
C TRP A 334 -34.64 20.20 36.62
N ILE A 335 -34.64 19.92 35.33
CA ILE A 335 -35.58 18.99 34.73
C ILE A 335 -34.96 17.58 34.79
N ARG A 336 -35.61 16.64 35.53
CA ARG A 336 -35.18 15.25 35.61
C ARG A 336 -35.44 14.53 34.29
N LYS A 337 -34.40 13.93 33.71
CA LYS A 337 -34.46 13.17 32.45
C LYS A 337 -34.41 11.67 32.64
N GLN A 338 -33.67 11.17 33.63
CA GLN A 338 -33.50 9.75 33.87
C GLN A 338 -33.20 9.45 35.32
N THR A 339 -33.80 8.38 35.83
CA THR A 339 -33.49 7.80 37.14
C THR A 339 -32.70 6.51 36.94
N LEU A 340 -31.56 6.40 37.60
CA LEU A 340 -30.70 5.23 37.65
C LEU A 340 -30.71 4.62 39.04
N VAL A 341 -30.14 3.41 39.20
CA VAL A 341 -30.09 2.73 40.51
C VAL A 341 -29.39 3.57 41.57
N ASN A 342 -28.31 4.27 41.24
CA ASN A 342 -27.46 4.99 42.17
C ASN A 342 -27.41 6.51 41.97
N ALA A 343 -28.06 7.06 40.92
CA ALA A 343 -28.01 8.47 40.54
C ALA A 343 -29.24 8.88 39.76
N GLU A 344 -29.50 10.18 39.71
CA GLU A 344 -30.50 10.78 38.83
C GLU A 344 -29.78 11.75 37.85
N ARG A 345 -30.33 11.90 36.65
CA ARG A 345 -29.79 12.75 35.60
C ARG A 345 -30.76 13.89 35.32
N TYR A 346 -30.18 15.09 35.32
CA TYR A 346 -30.93 16.32 35.17
C TYR A 346 -30.39 17.14 33.99
N ILE A 347 -31.24 18.04 33.52
CA ILE A 347 -30.89 19.01 32.46
C ILE A 347 -31.37 20.39 32.90
N THR A 348 -30.63 21.43 32.55
CA THR A 348 -31.01 22.83 32.69
C THR A 348 -31.18 23.47 31.31
N GLU A 349 -31.94 24.57 31.22
CA GLU A 349 -32.09 25.31 29.96
C GLU A 349 -30.73 25.83 29.45
N GLU A 350 -29.91 26.32 30.35
CA GLU A 350 -28.56 26.79 30.08
C GLU A 350 -27.67 25.65 29.51
N LEU A 351 -27.69 24.47 30.12
CA LEU A 351 -26.97 23.29 29.64
C LEU A 351 -27.40 22.90 28.24
N LYS A 352 -28.70 23.00 27.95
CA LYS A 352 -29.27 22.65 26.62
C LYS A 352 -28.86 23.64 25.53
N GLU A 353 -28.81 24.95 25.83
CA GLU A 353 -28.33 25.96 24.88
C GLU A 353 -26.85 25.75 24.51
N TYR A 354 -26.01 25.49 25.53
CA TYR A 354 -24.60 25.23 25.32
C TYR A 354 -24.35 23.88 24.59
N GLU A 355 -25.11 22.86 24.91
CA GLU A 355 -25.11 21.59 24.20
C GLU A 355 -25.33 21.80 22.70
N GLN A 356 -26.35 22.57 22.32
CA GLN A 356 -26.63 22.84 20.90
C GLN A 356 -25.46 23.54 20.20
N LYS A 357 -24.78 24.48 20.89
CA LYS A 357 -23.60 25.17 20.35
C LYS A 357 -22.41 24.23 20.19
N ILE A 358 -22.11 23.39 21.19
CA ILE A 358 -20.98 22.46 21.17
C ILE A 358 -21.19 21.37 20.12
N LEU A 359 -22.35 20.69 20.17
CA LEU A 359 -22.66 19.62 19.21
C LEU A 359 -22.77 20.14 17.78
N GLY A 360 -23.29 21.36 17.60
CA GLY A 360 -23.30 22.04 16.32
C GLY A 360 -21.89 22.27 15.78
N ALA A 361 -20.98 22.78 16.61
CA ALA A 361 -19.58 22.99 16.24
C ALA A 361 -18.85 21.66 15.96
N GLU A 362 -19.01 20.64 16.79
CA GLU A 362 -18.40 19.32 16.60
C GLU A 362 -18.83 18.66 15.27
N ASN A 363 -20.11 18.72 14.94
CA ASN A 363 -20.62 18.19 13.67
C ASN A 363 -20.06 18.97 12.45
N GLN A 364 -19.98 20.30 12.55
CA GLN A 364 -19.39 21.13 11.49
C GLN A 364 -17.89 20.85 11.35
N ILE A 365 -17.14 20.71 12.45
CA ILE A 365 -15.73 20.31 12.43
C ILE A 365 -15.54 19.02 11.65
N LEU A 366 -16.32 17.96 11.96
CA LEU A 366 -16.23 16.69 11.27
C LEU A 366 -16.54 16.80 9.76
N ALA A 367 -17.55 17.58 9.40
CA ALA A 367 -17.91 17.82 8.01
C ALA A 367 -16.79 18.54 7.23
N ILE A 368 -16.15 19.55 7.85
CA ILE A 368 -15.02 20.27 7.25
C ILE A 368 -13.80 19.36 7.13
N GLU A 369 -13.47 18.59 8.17
CA GLU A 369 -12.37 17.63 8.11
C GLU A 369 -12.55 16.61 7.00
N GLN A 370 -13.75 16.08 6.82
CA GLN A 370 -14.08 15.16 5.72
C GLN A 370 -13.93 15.82 4.34
N ARG A 371 -14.38 17.06 4.20
CA ARG A 371 -14.25 17.84 2.95
C ARG A 371 -12.78 18.03 2.61
N ILE A 372 -11.97 18.55 3.53
CA ILE A 372 -10.54 18.84 3.33
C ILE A 372 -9.79 17.54 3.02
N PHE A 373 -10.07 16.46 3.73
CA PHE A 373 -9.45 15.16 3.46
C PHE A 373 -9.80 14.63 2.06
N THR A 374 -11.05 14.74 1.65
CA THR A 374 -11.49 14.31 0.31
C THR A 374 -10.82 15.13 -0.79
N GLU A 375 -10.66 16.44 -0.59
CA GLU A 375 -9.96 17.34 -1.51
C GLU A 375 -8.47 16.98 -1.58
N LEU A 376 -7.82 16.69 -0.45
CA LEU A 376 -6.44 16.21 -0.41
C LEU A 376 -6.27 14.93 -1.24
N ILE A 377 -7.12 13.92 -1.03
CA ILE A 377 -7.05 12.66 -1.79
C ILE A 377 -7.20 12.93 -3.29
N ARG A 378 -8.13 13.78 -3.69
CA ARG A 378 -8.32 14.14 -5.11
C ARG A 378 -7.07 14.82 -5.69
N TRP A 379 -6.49 15.74 -4.95
CA TRP A 379 -5.26 16.42 -5.37
C TRP A 379 -4.07 15.45 -5.50
N MET A 380 -3.94 14.48 -4.59
CA MET A 380 -2.89 13.46 -4.62
C MET A 380 -2.90 12.59 -5.89
N HIS A 381 -4.01 12.51 -6.61
CA HIS A 381 -4.08 11.75 -7.87
C HIS A 381 -3.05 12.19 -8.91
N GLY A 382 -2.67 13.48 -8.93
CA GLY A 382 -1.61 14.00 -9.79
C GLY A 382 -0.22 13.40 -9.52
N HIS A 383 0.00 12.84 -8.34
CA HIS A 383 1.30 12.32 -7.90
C HIS A 383 1.43 10.79 -7.99
N ILE A 384 0.36 10.06 -8.40
CA ILE A 384 0.33 8.59 -8.44
C ILE A 384 1.52 8.03 -9.20
N LYS A 385 1.79 8.52 -10.42
CA LYS A 385 2.90 8.03 -11.28
C LYS A 385 4.27 8.20 -10.63
N ALA A 386 4.50 9.30 -9.93
CA ALA A 386 5.76 9.57 -9.26
C ALA A 386 6.00 8.60 -8.10
N VAL A 387 4.97 8.37 -7.28
CA VAL A 387 5.04 7.43 -6.15
C VAL A 387 5.22 5.99 -6.63
N GLN A 388 4.50 5.56 -7.67
CA GLN A 388 4.66 4.23 -8.27
C GLN A 388 6.08 4.01 -8.81
N LYS A 389 6.65 5.02 -9.47
CA LYS A 389 8.04 4.96 -9.94
C LYS A 389 9.03 4.80 -8.80
N ASN A 390 8.84 5.55 -7.72
CA ASN A 390 9.66 5.42 -6.51
C ASN A 390 9.52 4.04 -5.88
N ALA A 391 8.29 3.53 -5.74
CA ALA A 391 8.02 2.21 -5.21
C ALA A 391 8.77 1.10 -5.98
N HIS A 392 8.73 1.17 -7.31
CA HIS A 392 9.45 0.23 -8.17
C HIS A 392 10.98 0.33 -8.02
N LEU A 393 11.54 1.54 -7.94
CA LEU A 393 12.98 1.75 -7.76
C LEU A 393 13.46 1.27 -6.38
N VAL A 394 12.68 1.53 -5.34
CA VAL A 394 12.95 1.02 -3.98
C VAL A 394 12.90 -0.51 -3.97
N ALA A 395 11.90 -1.13 -4.60
CA ALA A 395 11.82 -2.58 -4.71
C ALA A 395 13.05 -3.20 -5.44
N GLN A 396 13.56 -2.54 -6.49
CA GLN A 396 14.78 -2.97 -7.17
C GLN A 396 16.00 -2.90 -6.25
N LEU A 397 16.17 -1.79 -5.52
CA LEU A 397 17.28 -1.63 -4.58
C LEU A 397 17.19 -2.61 -3.42
N ASP A 398 15.97 -2.89 -2.94
CA ASP A 398 15.72 -3.89 -1.89
C ASP A 398 16.15 -5.30 -2.33
N CYS A 399 15.75 -5.75 -3.52
CA CYS A 399 16.21 -7.04 -4.05
C CYS A 399 17.73 -7.10 -4.20
N LEU A 400 18.37 -6.04 -4.73
CA LEU A 400 19.82 -6.04 -4.97
C LEU A 400 20.60 -5.99 -3.64
N SER A 401 20.12 -5.25 -2.64
CA SER A 401 20.71 -5.22 -1.30
C SER A 401 20.53 -6.56 -0.58
N ALA A 402 19.37 -7.21 -0.74
CA ALA A 402 19.11 -8.54 -0.21
C ALA A 402 20.09 -9.59 -0.79
N PHE A 403 20.36 -9.51 -2.09
CA PHE A 403 21.36 -10.39 -2.73
C PHE A 403 22.78 -10.11 -2.24
N ALA A 404 23.17 -8.85 -2.03
CA ALA A 404 24.48 -8.52 -1.46
C ALA A 404 24.63 -9.04 -0.04
N HIS A 405 23.61 -8.85 0.80
CA HIS A 405 23.57 -9.36 2.16
C HIS A 405 23.69 -10.88 2.19
N LEU A 406 22.88 -11.58 1.38
CA LEU A 406 22.90 -13.03 1.28
C LEU A 406 24.26 -13.56 0.78
N ALA A 407 24.82 -12.93 -0.26
CA ALA A 407 26.11 -13.31 -0.80
C ALA A 407 27.22 -13.16 0.24
N LYS A 408 27.21 -12.10 1.05
CA LYS A 408 28.17 -11.88 2.13
C LYS A 408 28.01 -12.91 3.24
N GLN A 409 26.78 -13.16 3.68
CA GLN A 409 26.46 -14.11 4.76
C GLN A 409 26.89 -15.53 4.41
N HIS A 410 26.69 -15.95 3.17
CA HIS A 410 26.97 -17.34 2.73
C HIS A 410 28.21 -17.46 1.85
N GLN A 411 29.00 -16.40 1.71
CA GLN A 411 30.22 -16.39 0.90
C GLN A 411 29.99 -16.85 -0.54
N TYR A 412 28.88 -16.35 -1.16
CA TYR A 412 28.61 -16.63 -2.57
C TYR A 412 29.50 -15.78 -3.46
N THR A 413 29.96 -16.36 -4.56
CA THR A 413 30.81 -15.69 -5.53
C THR A 413 30.00 -15.18 -6.71
N ARG A 414 30.44 -14.05 -7.28
CA ARG A 414 29.85 -13.51 -8.48
C ARG A 414 30.21 -14.38 -9.67
N PRO A 415 29.24 -14.93 -10.45
CA PRO A 415 29.54 -15.70 -11.65
C PRO A 415 30.01 -14.77 -12.78
N GLU A 416 30.89 -15.28 -13.61
CA GLU A 416 31.19 -14.69 -14.92
C GLU A 416 30.10 -15.12 -15.90
N LEU A 417 29.66 -14.17 -16.74
CA LEU A 417 28.57 -14.40 -17.69
C LEU A 417 28.99 -13.92 -19.07
N ASP A 418 28.82 -14.76 -20.05
CA ASP A 418 29.03 -14.49 -21.47
C ASP A 418 27.86 -15.02 -22.31
N ASP A 419 27.95 -14.93 -23.62
CA ASP A 419 26.94 -15.42 -24.57
C ASP A 419 27.19 -16.86 -25.04
N SER A 420 28.15 -17.59 -24.43
CA SER A 420 28.43 -19.00 -24.75
C SER A 420 27.38 -19.95 -24.12
N PHE A 421 27.47 -21.22 -24.51
CA PHE A 421 26.71 -22.32 -23.87
C PHE A 421 27.54 -23.10 -22.85
N ASP A 422 28.76 -22.62 -22.54
CA ASP A 422 29.65 -23.31 -21.62
C ASP A 422 29.18 -23.11 -20.19
N LEU A 423 29.17 -24.15 -19.39
CA LEU A 423 28.83 -24.16 -17.98
C LEU A 423 30.01 -24.76 -17.17
N ASP A 424 30.77 -23.91 -16.49
CA ASP A 424 31.89 -24.31 -15.61
C ASP A 424 31.57 -23.97 -14.15
N ILE A 425 31.30 -25.00 -13.35
CA ILE A 425 31.00 -24.85 -11.92
C ILE A 425 32.13 -25.50 -11.11
N LYS A 426 32.91 -24.67 -10.39
CA LYS A 426 33.98 -25.11 -9.48
C LYS A 426 33.49 -25.08 -8.04
N LYS A 427 33.56 -26.22 -7.34
CA LYS A 427 33.12 -26.35 -5.94
C LYS A 427 31.67 -25.88 -5.77
N GLY A 428 30.76 -26.37 -6.63
CA GLY A 428 29.35 -25.99 -6.62
C GLY A 428 28.68 -26.32 -5.28
N ARG A 429 27.88 -25.39 -4.78
CA ARG A 429 27.08 -25.56 -3.56
C ARG A 429 25.61 -25.35 -3.88
N HIS A 430 24.74 -26.12 -3.24
CA HIS A 430 23.30 -25.95 -3.41
C HIS A 430 22.73 -25.08 -2.29
N PRO A 431 22.22 -23.88 -2.57
CA PRO A 431 21.86 -22.89 -1.53
C PRO A 431 20.78 -23.40 -0.56
N VAL A 432 19.85 -24.25 -1.01
CA VAL A 432 18.81 -24.81 -0.15
C VAL A 432 19.37 -25.93 0.72
N ILE A 433 20.10 -26.88 0.13
CA ILE A 433 20.65 -28.05 0.84
C ILE A 433 21.66 -27.56 1.87
N GLU A 434 22.57 -26.66 1.51
CA GLU A 434 23.59 -26.12 2.40
C GLU A 434 23.01 -25.52 3.69
N GLN A 435 21.87 -24.84 3.58
CA GLN A 435 21.21 -24.22 4.75
C GLN A 435 20.35 -25.20 5.56
N GLN A 436 20.18 -26.45 5.08
CA GLN A 436 19.45 -27.51 5.79
C GLN A 436 20.40 -28.54 6.43
N LEU A 437 21.72 -28.40 6.22
CA LEU A 437 22.69 -29.28 6.83
C LEU A 437 22.72 -29.07 8.34
N PRO A 438 22.92 -30.15 9.15
CA PRO A 438 23.13 -30.03 10.57
C PRO A 438 24.36 -29.15 10.91
N LEU A 439 24.32 -28.52 12.08
CA LEU A 439 25.42 -27.68 12.57
C LEU A 439 26.75 -28.50 12.60
N GLY A 440 27.75 -28.02 11.85
CA GLY A 440 29.06 -28.61 11.73
C GLY A 440 29.26 -29.49 10.49
N GLU A 441 28.24 -29.75 9.73
CA GLU A 441 28.37 -30.41 8.43
C GLU A 441 28.58 -29.35 7.30
N THR A 442 29.46 -29.69 6.38
CA THR A 442 29.73 -28.84 5.19
C THR A 442 29.20 -29.49 3.93
N TYR A 443 28.70 -28.69 3.03
CA TYR A 443 28.30 -29.15 1.69
C TYR A 443 29.57 -29.53 0.89
N VAL A 444 29.68 -30.79 0.47
CA VAL A 444 30.83 -31.32 -0.29
C VAL A 444 30.44 -31.59 -1.72
#